data_8e8eab25cd6b78eec576c5990ad4f20c
#
_entry.id   8e8eab25cd6b78eec576c5990ad4f20c
#
_cell.length_a   1.000
_cell.length_b   1.000
_cell.length_c   1.000
_cell.angle_alpha   90.00
_cell.angle_beta   90.00
_cell.angle_gamma   90.00
#
_symmetry.space_group_name_H-M   'P 1'
#
loop_
_entity.id
_entity.type
_entity.pdbx_description
1 polymer ?
#
loop_
_entity_poly.entity_id
_entity_poly.type
_entity_poly.pdbx_seq_one_letter_code
_entity_poly.pdbx_strand_id
1 'polypeptide(L)'
;MDFKNAKELLELSQNEKLTISEVMRQRELSETESSPEELYTKMERVLEIMKDSSSTPIQHPVTSMGGLIGGEAKRLSLHETAGIQLCGKVLHKAMTRAMAVLETNASMGLIVAAPTAGSAGIVPGLLLALQEVYGYSDEAMIQVLYNAGAIGYLAMRNATVAGAVGGCQAEVGIASAMASSAAVELLGGTPEQCLNAASTVLMNMLGLVCDPVGGLVEYPCQNRNAAGVASALIAAEMSLSGIPQLIPFDEMLDTMYAVGRRLPAELRETALGGCAAAPSACARCRHH
;
A
#
# COMPACT_ATOMS: atom_id res chain seq x y z
N MET A 1 -5.97 13.25 -21.72
CA MET A 1 -5.18 12.00 -21.74
C MET A 1 -5.90 11.01 -20.85
N ASP A 2 -6.34 9.84 -21.35
CA ASP A 2 -7.08 8.84 -20.55
C ASP A 2 -6.59 7.44 -20.88
N PHE A 3 -6.68 6.52 -19.91
CA PHE A 3 -6.33 5.11 -20.06
C PHE A 3 -7.29 4.26 -19.23
N LYS A 4 -7.58 3.05 -19.70
CA LYS A 4 -8.56 2.14 -19.07
C LYS A 4 -7.92 0.88 -18.50
N ASN A 5 -6.68 0.58 -18.90
CA ASN A 5 -5.91 -0.59 -18.51
C ASN A 5 -4.42 -0.26 -18.50
N ALA A 6 -3.60 -1.16 -17.96
CA ALA A 6 -2.16 -0.93 -17.84
C ALA A 6 -1.45 -0.94 -19.19
N LYS A 7 -1.97 -1.69 -20.16
CA LYS A 7 -1.43 -1.69 -21.53
C LYS A 7 -1.54 -0.30 -22.16
N GLU A 8 -2.73 0.31 -22.08
CA GLU A 8 -2.94 1.69 -22.58
C GLU A 8 -2.06 2.72 -21.85
N LEU A 9 -1.93 2.58 -20.51
CA LEU A 9 -1.05 3.42 -19.71
C LEU A 9 0.41 3.30 -20.17
N LEU A 10 0.89 2.09 -20.42
CA LEU A 10 2.24 1.84 -20.91
C LEU A 10 2.45 2.43 -22.31
N GLU A 11 1.51 2.21 -23.23
CA GLU A 11 1.53 2.78 -24.58
C GLU A 11 1.60 4.31 -24.57
N LEU A 12 0.78 4.96 -23.74
CA LEU A 12 0.83 6.41 -23.54
C LEU A 12 2.18 6.88 -23.00
N SER A 13 2.69 6.22 -21.95
CA SER A 13 3.99 6.55 -21.38
C SER A 13 5.12 6.44 -22.40
N GLN A 14 5.13 5.39 -23.21
CA GLN A 14 6.16 5.16 -24.24
C GLN A 14 6.06 6.15 -25.41
N ASN A 15 4.86 6.38 -25.93
CA ASN A 15 4.62 7.26 -27.08
C ASN A 15 4.94 8.71 -26.78
N GLU A 16 4.51 9.18 -25.59
CA GLU A 16 4.70 10.57 -25.15
C GLU A 16 6.03 10.77 -24.41
N LYS A 17 6.77 9.69 -24.12
CA LYS A 17 8.01 9.70 -23.31
C LYS A 17 7.81 10.28 -21.91
N LEU A 18 6.71 9.93 -21.29
CA LEU A 18 6.30 10.36 -19.97
C LEU A 18 6.44 9.22 -18.94
N THR A 19 6.64 9.57 -17.68
CA THR A 19 6.50 8.63 -16.57
C THR A 19 5.02 8.29 -16.32
N ILE A 20 4.77 7.21 -15.57
CA ILE A 20 3.38 6.87 -15.14
C ILE A 20 2.77 8.02 -14.32
N SER A 21 3.55 8.63 -13.45
CA SER A 21 3.12 9.81 -12.67
C SER A 21 2.67 10.96 -13.55
N GLU A 22 3.43 11.27 -14.59
CA GLU A 22 3.12 12.38 -15.51
C GLU A 22 1.85 12.08 -16.30
N VAL A 23 1.69 10.86 -16.81
CA VAL A 23 0.46 10.43 -17.50
C VAL A 23 -0.75 10.56 -16.58
N MET A 24 -0.64 10.06 -15.33
CA MET A 24 -1.72 10.14 -14.36
C MET A 24 -2.05 11.59 -13.98
N ARG A 25 -1.05 12.43 -13.75
CA ARG A 25 -1.25 13.84 -13.45
C ARG A 25 -1.95 14.58 -14.61
N GLN A 26 -1.56 14.31 -15.86
CA GLN A 26 -2.23 14.88 -17.03
C GLN A 26 -3.66 14.38 -17.17
N ARG A 27 -3.91 13.11 -16.84
CA ARG A 27 -5.26 12.58 -16.80
C ARG A 27 -6.12 13.32 -15.77
N GLU A 28 -5.64 13.48 -14.55
CA GLU A 28 -6.37 14.23 -13.50
C GLU A 28 -6.68 15.67 -13.92
N LEU A 29 -5.74 16.35 -14.57
CA LEU A 29 -5.97 17.68 -15.13
C LEU A 29 -7.05 17.70 -16.23
N SER A 30 -7.16 16.64 -17.03
CA SER A 30 -8.17 16.56 -18.10
C SER A 30 -9.55 16.15 -17.60
N GLU A 31 -9.64 15.41 -16.49
CA GLU A 31 -10.89 14.89 -15.93
C GLU A 31 -11.50 15.82 -14.86
N THR A 32 -10.69 16.71 -14.31
CA THR A 32 -11.12 17.66 -13.29
C THR A 32 -10.99 19.08 -13.81
N GLU A 33 -11.82 20.00 -13.32
CA GLU A 33 -11.68 21.44 -13.62
C GLU A 33 -10.57 22.10 -12.78
N SER A 34 -9.70 21.31 -12.14
CA SER A 34 -8.65 21.80 -11.25
C SER A 34 -7.47 22.38 -12.04
N SER A 35 -6.89 23.47 -11.55
CA SER A 35 -5.60 23.97 -12.04
C SER A 35 -4.44 23.07 -11.63
N PRO A 36 -3.28 23.17 -12.32
CA PRO A 36 -2.07 22.44 -11.90
C PRO A 36 -1.65 22.75 -10.45
N GLU A 37 -1.82 23.99 -10.01
CA GLU A 37 -1.50 24.44 -8.64
C GLU A 37 -2.47 23.85 -7.62
N GLU A 38 -3.75 23.77 -7.93
CA GLU A 38 -4.74 23.14 -7.06
C GLU A 38 -4.49 21.65 -6.92
N LEU A 39 -4.13 20.94 -7.99
CA LEU A 39 -3.78 19.53 -7.92
C LEU A 39 -2.50 19.29 -7.09
N TYR A 40 -1.51 20.17 -7.27
CA TYR A 40 -0.28 20.10 -6.46
C TYR A 40 -0.60 20.29 -4.99
N THR A 41 -1.35 21.32 -4.61
CA THR A 41 -1.74 21.59 -3.22
C THR A 41 -2.53 20.44 -2.59
N LYS A 42 -3.44 19.81 -3.35
CA LYS A 42 -4.17 18.62 -2.89
C LYS A 42 -3.22 17.46 -2.60
N MET A 43 -2.26 17.19 -3.49
CA MET A 43 -1.30 16.10 -3.31
C MET A 43 -0.27 16.40 -2.20
N GLU A 44 0.14 17.66 -2.07
CA GLU A 44 0.96 18.12 -0.94
C GLU A 44 0.25 17.84 0.39
N ARG A 45 -1.04 18.15 0.48
CA ARG A 45 -1.84 17.83 1.68
C ARG A 45 -1.93 16.32 1.95
N VAL A 46 -2.03 15.50 0.91
CA VAL A 46 -1.96 14.04 1.02
C VAL A 46 -0.63 13.61 1.64
N LEU A 47 0.48 14.14 1.13
CA LEU A 47 1.82 13.83 1.65
C LEU A 47 1.98 14.25 3.11
N GLU A 48 1.50 15.43 3.50
CA GLU A 48 1.50 15.90 4.90
C GLU A 48 0.77 14.93 5.83
N ILE A 49 -0.45 14.53 5.48
CA ILE A 49 -1.23 13.56 6.26
C ILE A 49 -0.50 12.22 6.38
N MET A 50 0.12 11.75 5.30
CA MET A 50 0.92 10.52 5.31
C MET A 50 2.14 10.65 6.24
N LYS A 51 2.83 11.79 6.26
CA LYS A 51 3.93 12.06 7.18
C LYS A 51 3.47 12.08 8.63
N ASP A 52 2.41 12.80 8.93
CA ASP A 52 1.88 12.94 10.30
C ASP A 52 1.39 11.58 10.83
N SER A 53 0.57 10.87 10.06
CA SER A 53 0.02 9.58 10.47
C SER A 53 1.08 8.49 10.66
N SER A 54 2.18 8.56 9.92
CA SER A 54 3.28 7.60 10.00
C SER A 54 4.34 7.93 11.06
N SER A 55 4.31 9.11 11.67
CA SER A 55 5.30 9.55 12.64
C SER A 55 4.73 9.76 14.05
N THR A 56 3.50 10.24 14.17
CA THR A 56 2.87 10.58 15.45
C THR A 56 2.86 9.40 16.45
N PRO A 57 2.43 8.16 16.10
CA PRO A 57 2.44 7.05 17.04
C PRO A 57 3.83 6.58 17.46
N ILE A 58 4.86 6.85 16.66
CA ILE A 58 6.25 6.55 17.01
C ILE A 58 6.69 7.44 18.18
N GLN A 59 6.29 8.71 18.17
CA GLN A 59 6.61 9.67 19.24
C GLN A 59 5.66 9.53 20.42
N HIS A 60 4.36 9.47 20.13
CA HIS A 60 3.24 9.43 21.09
C HIS A 60 2.40 8.17 20.85
N PRO A 61 2.77 7.02 21.46
CA PRO A 61 2.03 5.78 21.28
C PRO A 61 0.57 5.93 21.65
N VAL A 62 -0.29 5.35 20.83
CA VAL A 62 -1.75 5.34 21.03
C VAL A 62 -2.22 3.91 21.25
N THR A 63 -3.40 3.76 21.83
CA THR A 63 -4.10 2.47 21.93
C THR A 63 -5.27 2.50 20.95
N SER A 64 -5.45 1.43 20.19
CA SER A 64 -6.56 1.27 19.26
C SER A 64 -7.90 1.17 20.01
N MET A 65 -8.99 1.42 19.29
CA MET A 65 -10.35 1.33 19.87
C MET A 65 -10.68 -0.07 20.39
N GLY A 66 -10.25 -1.13 19.69
CA GLY A 66 -10.44 -2.51 20.13
C GLY A 66 -9.35 -3.00 21.08
N GLY A 67 -8.33 -2.21 21.36
CA GLY A 67 -7.24 -2.56 22.27
C GLY A 67 -6.35 -3.71 21.81
N LEU A 68 -6.42 -4.10 20.52
CA LEU A 68 -5.61 -5.21 19.99
C LEU A 68 -4.22 -4.78 19.53
N ILE A 69 -4.05 -3.50 19.17
CA ILE A 69 -2.78 -2.92 18.74
C ILE A 69 -2.53 -1.58 19.46
N GLY A 70 -1.26 -1.18 19.53
CA GLY A 70 -0.84 0.09 20.11
C GLY A 70 0.57 0.05 20.67
N GLY A 71 1.44 0.95 20.16
CA GLY A 71 2.83 1.08 20.58
C GLY A 71 3.83 0.13 19.89
N GLU A 72 3.41 -0.66 18.91
CA GLU A 72 4.29 -1.54 18.12
C GLU A 72 5.26 -0.73 17.28
N ALA A 73 4.82 0.36 16.66
CA ALA A 73 5.67 1.28 15.90
C ALA A 73 6.75 1.89 16.78
N LYS A 74 6.42 2.27 18.01
CA LYS A 74 7.39 2.76 19.00
C LYS A 74 8.42 1.69 19.36
N ARG A 75 7.98 0.43 19.56
CA ARG A 75 8.88 -0.69 19.88
C ARG A 75 9.86 -0.95 18.75
N LEU A 76 9.39 -0.93 17.48
CA LEU A 76 10.27 -1.05 16.30
C LEU A 76 11.27 0.10 16.23
N SER A 77 10.84 1.33 16.44
CA SER A 77 11.73 2.50 16.43
C SER A 77 12.81 2.40 17.53
N LEU A 78 12.48 1.93 18.73
CA LEU A 78 13.45 1.70 19.79
C LEU A 78 14.41 0.56 19.46
N HIS A 79 13.93 -0.50 18.78
CA HIS A 79 14.78 -1.61 18.35
C HIS A 79 15.80 -1.17 17.30
N GLU A 80 15.48 -0.15 16.47
CA GLU A 80 16.43 0.42 15.49
C GLU A 80 17.73 0.90 16.14
N THR A 81 17.63 1.44 17.35
CA THR A 81 18.78 2.02 18.07
C THR A 81 19.47 1.03 19.00
N ALA A 82 18.85 -0.10 19.32
CA ALA A 82 19.29 -1.02 20.35
C ALA A 82 20.11 -2.23 19.84
N GLY A 83 20.16 -2.50 18.53
CA GLY A 83 20.81 -3.70 18.06
C GLY A 83 20.89 -3.89 16.55
N ILE A 84 21.17 -5.13 16.14
CA ILE A 84 21.30 -5.50 14.71
C ILE A 84 19.90 -5.64 14.09
N GLN A 85 19.65 -4.90 13.02
CA GLN A 85 18.43 -4.99 12.25
C GLN A 85 18.52 -6.12 11.20
N LEU A 86 17.65 -7.11 11.29
CA LEU A 86 17.61 -8.23 10.34
C LEU A 86 17.18 -7.77 8.92
N CYS A 87 16.31 -6.77 8.84
CA CYS A 87 15.69 -6.33 7.59
C CYS A 87 16.44 -5.20 6.87
N GLY A 88 17.57 -4.74 7.41
CA GLY A 88 18.25 -3.55 6.92
C GLY A 88 17.42 -2.26 7.12
N LYS A 89 18.05 -1.11 6.84
CA LYS A 89 17.52 0.20 7.24
C LYS A 89 16.20 0.56 6.54
N VAL A 90 16.11 0.35 5.22
CA VAL A 90 14.91 0.73 4.45
C VAL A 90 13.69 -0.03 4.91
N LEU A 91 13.77 -1.37 4.93
CA LEU A 91 12.62 -2.21 5.30
C LEU A 91 12.23 -2.01 6.76
N HIS A 92 13.20 -1.84 7.67
CA HIS A 92 12.90 -1.56 9.08
C HIS A 92 12.09 -0.27 9.26
N LYS A 93 12.52 0.82 8.61
CA LYS A 93 11.79 2.10 8.63
C LYS A 93 10.42 1.99 7.96
N ALA A 94 10.33 1.29 6.83
CA ALA A 94 9.07 1.10 6.12
C ALA A 94 8.04 0.33 6.99
N MET A 95 8.45 -0.75 7.65
CA MET A 95 7.59 -1.48 8.59
C MET A 95 7.14 -0.61 9.76
N THR A 96 8.07 0.12 10.38
CA THR A 96 7.79 1.01 11.51
C THR A 96 6.74 2.06 11.14
N ARG A 97 6.89 2.72 9.99
CA ARG A 97 5.95 3.73 9.50
C ARG A 97 4.61 3.13 9.11
N ALA A 98 4.61 1.97 8.43
CA ALA A 98 3.38 1.29 8.04
C ALA A 98 2.54 0.89 9.26
N MET A 99 3.17 0.36 10.31
CA MET A 99 2.49 0.03 11.57
C MET A 99 1.99 1.27 12.30
N ALA A 100 2.74 2.38 12.28
CA ALA A 100 2.30 3.66 12.86
C ALA A 100 1.02 4.18 12.20
N VAL A 101 0.92 4.13 10.86
CA VAL A 101 -0.30 4.54 10.16
C VAL A 101 -1.51 3.72 10.61
N LEU A 102 -1.34 2.41 10.81
CA LEU A 102 -2.43 1.55 11.29
C LEU A 102 -2.80 1.85 12.75
N GLU A 103 -1.85 2.21 13.61
CA GLU A 103 -2.13 2.70 14.96
C GLU A 103 -2.93 4.01 14.90
N THR A 104 -2.55 4.95 14.02
CA THR A 104 -3.32 6.19 13.79
C THR A 104 -4.74 5.88 13.33
N ASN A 105 -4.90 5.01 12.33
CA ASN A 105 -6.21 4.61 11.81
C ASN A 105 -7.08 3.96 12.91
N ALA A 106 -6.54 3.00 13.64
CA ALA A 106 -7.26 2.24 14.66
C ALA A 106 -7.59 3.05 15.94
N SER A 107 -6.94 4.20 16.14
CA SER A 107 -7.27 5.18 17.18
C SER A 107 -8.13 6.33 16.68
N MET A 108 -8.77 6.21 15.51
CA MET A 108 -9.63 7.21 14.88
C MET A 108 -8.91 8.50 14.46
N GLY A 109 -7.61 8.44 14.22
CA GLY A 109 -6.82 9.55 13.67
C GLY A 109 -6.99 9.70 12.15
N LEU A 110 -6.51 10.81 11.62
CA LEU A 110 -6.58 11.11 10.19
C LEU A 110 -5.49 10.35 9.42
N ILE A 111 -5.90 9.61 8.39
CA ILE A 111 -5.03 8.88 7.47
C ILE A 111 -5.44 9.15 6.01
N VAL A 112 -4.59 8.77 5.07
CA VAL A 112 -4.94 8.69 3.64
C VAL A 112 -5.23 7.23 3.31
N ALA A 113 -6.43 6.92 2.86
CA ALA A 113 -6.74 5.58 2.34
C ALA A 113 -5.98 5.32 1.04
N ALA A 114 -5.16 4.24 0.99
CA ALA A 114 -4.34 3.91 -0.17
C ALA A 114 -4.21 2.38 -0.35
N PRO A 115 -5.15 1.69 -1.04
CA PRO A 115 -6.43 2.21 -1.52
C PRO A 115 -7.54 2.19 -0.46
N THR A 116 -7.39 1.46 0.65
CA THR A 116 -8.36 1.36 1.77
C THR A 116 -7.72 1.78 3.09
N ALA A 117 -8.55 2.03 4.12
CA ALA A 117 -8.05 2.32 5.47
C ALA A 117 -7.25 1.14 6.05
N GLY A 118 -7.64 -0.10 5.75
CA GLY A 118 -6.98 -1.32 6.23
C GLY A 118 -5.59 -1.56 5.64
N SER A 119 -5.26 -0.92 4.55
CA SER A 119 -3.95 -1.01 3.88
C SER A 119 -3.21 0.33 3.78
N ALA A 120 -3.71 1.35 4.48
CA ALA A 120 -3.26 2.74 4.37
C ALA A 120 -1.78 2.97 4.75
N GLY A 121 -1.16 2.03 5.47
CA GLY A 121 0.23 2.15 5.93
C GLY A 121 1.27 1.82 4.87
N ILE A 122 0.92 1.08 3.82
CA ILE A 122 1.92 0.48 2.91
C ILE A 122 2.57 1.54 2.02
N VAL A 123 1.77 2.37 1.33
CA VAL A 123 2.29 3.42 0.44
C VAL A 123 3.15 4.43 1.22
N PRO A 124 2.66 5.09 2.28
CA PRO A 124 3.49 6.01 3.04
C PRO A 124 4.65 5.30 3.74
N GLY A 125 4.46 4.08 4.23
CA GLY A 125 5.50 3.31 4.90
C GLY A 125 6.74 3.13 4.02
N LEU A 126 6.56 2.66 2.78
CA LEU A 126 7.67 2.44 1.86
C LEU A 126 8.25 3.75 1.33
N LEU A 127 7.40 4.64 0.80
CA LEU A 127 7.89 5.86 0.14
C LEU A 127 8.61 6.81 1.11
N LEU A 128 8.06 7.02 2.31
CA LEU A 128 8.71 7.88 3.32
C LEU A 128 9.98 7.24 3.91
N ALA A 129 10.08 5.91 3.94
CA ALA A 129 11.34 5.25 4.29
C ALA A 129 12.42 5.47 3.23
N LEU A 130 12.06 5.40 1.95
CA LEU A 130 12.97 5.72 0.84
C LEU A 130 13.38 7.19 0.87
N GLN A 131 12.43 8.10 1.10
CA GLN A 131 12.70 9.52 1.26
C GLN A 131 13.73 9.77 2.37
N GLU A 132 13.52 9.20 3.55
CA GLU A 132 14.40 9.39 4.71
C GLU A 132 15.79 8.80 4.50
N VAL A 133 15.90 7.63 3.86
CA VAL A 133 17.17 6.94 3.68
C VAL A 133 18.01 7.54 2.56
N TYR A 134 17.37 7.96 1.47
CA TYR A 134 18.06 8.44 0.26
C TYR A 134 17.98 9.95 0.06
N GLY A 135 17.22 10.68 0.87
CA GLY A 135 17.18 12.14 0.85
C GLY A 135 16.36 12.74 -0.30
N TYR A 136 15.32 12.04 -0.77
CA TYR A 136 14.43 12.59 -1.81
C TYR A 136 13.64 13.79 -1.30
N SER A 137 13.36 14.75 -2.19
CA SER A 137 12.56 15.93 -1.87
C SER A 137 11.05 15.62 -1.78
N ASP A 138 10.28 16.53 -1.19
CA ASP A 138 8.82 16.41 -1.14
C ASP A 138 8.19 16.46 -2.53
N GLU A 139 8.76 17.23 -3.45
CA GLU A 139 8.31 17.28 -4.84
C GLU A 139 8.45 15.92 -5.52
N ALA A 140 9.55 15.20 -5.28
CA ALA A 140 9.73 13.85 -5.80
C ALA A 140 8.69 12.88 -5.20
N MET A 141 8.38 13.02 -3.90
CA MET A 141 7.34 12.23 -3.26
C MET A 141 5.96 12.52 -3.86
N ILE A 142 5.60 13.80 -4.00
CA ILE A 142 4.34 14.24 -4.62
C ILE A 142 4.22 13.66 -6.03
N GLN A 143 5.29 13.68 -6.81
CA GLN A 143 5.30 13.14 -8.16
C GLN A 143 4.96 11.63 -8.16
N VAL A 144 5.64 10.82 -7.37
CA VAL A 144 5.43 9.36 -7.40
C VAL A 144 4.13 8.91 -6.71
N LEU A 145 3.47 9.77 -5.94
CA LEU A 145 2.12 9.51 -5.44
C LEU A 145 1.09 9.45 -6.58
N TYR A 146 1.29 10.17 -7.68
CA TYR A 146 0.46 9.99 -8.89
C TYR A 146 0.67 8.63 -9.53
N ASN A 147 1.89 8.07 -9.53
CA ASN A 147 2.13 6.69 -9.98
C ASN A 147 1.34 5.71 -9.12
N ALA A 148 1.45 5.80 -7.79
CA ALA A 148 0.65 4.97 -6.88
C ALA A 148 -0.85 5.11 -7.18
N GLY A 149 -1.32 6.34 -7.41
CA GLY A 149 -2.70 6.63 -7.80
C GLY A 149 -3.12 5.93 -9.09
N ALA A 150 -2.27 5.88 -10.10
CA ALA A 150 -2.54 5.20 -11.37
C ALA A 150 -2.78 3.69 -11.18
N ILE A 151 -1.93 3.03 -10.39
CA ILE A 151 -2.09 1.60 -10.08
C ILE A 151 -3.38 1.35 -9.29
N GLY A 152 -3.68 2.17 -8.28
CA GLY A 152 -4.92 2.11 -7.52
C GLY A 152 -6.16 2.33 -8.39
N TYR A 153 -6.12 3.31 -9.30
CA TYR A 153 -7.18 3.59 -10.25
C TYR A 153 -7.49 2.38 -11.15
N LEU A 154 -6.46 1.76 -11.72
CA LEU A 154 -6.61 0.56 -12.54
C LEU A 154 -7.27 -0.59 -11.77
N ALA A 155 -6.86 -0.81 -10.52
CA ALA A 155 -7.42 -1.84 -9.66
C ALA A 155 -8.90 -1.57 -9.31
N MET A 156 -9.24 -0.33 -8.97
CA MET A 156 -10.63 0.07 -8.68
C MET A 156 -11.53 -0.05 -9.91
N ARG A 157 -11.00 0.30 -11.08
CA ARG A 157 -11.73 0.26 -12.33
C ARG A 157 -12.01 -1.16 -12.84
N ASN A 158 -10.98 -2.03 -12.82
CA ASN A 158 -10.99 -3.29 -13.56
C ASN A 158 -11.15 -4.52 -12.66
N ALA A 159 -11.00 -4.39 -11.33
CA ALA A 159 -11.13 -5.48 -10.38
C ALA A 159 -11.87 -5.04 -9.11
N THR A 160 -11.18 -5.02 -7.98
CA THR A 160 -11.71 -4.55 -6.68
C THR A 160 -10.56 -4.18 -5.76
N VAL A 161 -10.83 -3.28 -4.84
CA VAL A 161 -9.92 -2.96 -3.72
C VAL A 161 -10.54 -3.33 -2.35
N ALA A 162 -11.70 -3.98 -2.35
CA ALA A 162 -12.44 -4.29 -1.13
C ALA A 162 -12.13 -5.71 -0.61
N GLY A 163 -11.73 -5.81 0.65
CA GLY A 163 -11.46 -7.08 1.34
C GLY A 163 -12.67 -8.00 1.38
N ALA A 164 -13.89 -7.45 1.54
CA ALA A 164 -15.14 -8.17 1.53
C ALA A 164 -15.47 -8.83 0.16
N VAL A 165 -14.90 -8.33 -0.93
CA VAL A 165 -15.09 -8.89 -2.27
C VAL A 165 -13.93 -9.80 -2.68
N GLY A 166 -12.69 -9.35 -2.47
CA GLY A 166 -11.49 -9.99 -3.01
C GLY A 166 -10.55 -10.59 -1.98
N GLY A 167 -10.84 -10.50 -0.68
CA GLY A 167 -9.87 -10.82 0.37
C GLY A 167 -8.81 -9.73 0.56
N CYS A 168 -7.90 -9.93 1.49
CA CYS A 168 -6.83 -8.96 1.78
C CYS A 168 -5.83 -8.78 0.62
N GLN A 169 -5.79 -9.71 -0.34
CA GLN A 169 -5.05 -9.54 -1.60
C GLN A 169 -5.52 -8.31 -2.39
N ALA A 170 -6.83 -7.97 -2.29
CA ALA A 170 -7.39 -6.78 -2.93
C ALA A 170 -7.07 -5.49 -2.17
N GLU A 171 -6.79 -5.54 -0.88
CA GLU A 171 -6.41 -4.37 -0.08
C GLU A 171 -4.88 -4.24 0.02
N VAL A 172 -4.26 -5.16 0.76
CA VAL A 172 -2.80 -5.18 1.00
C VAL A 172 -2.03 -5.45 -0.29
N GLY A 173 -2.53 -6.36 -1.15
CA GLY A 173 -1.89 -6.65 -2.44
C GLY A 173 -1.89 -5.43 -3.36
N ILE A 174 -3.03 -4.73 -3.50
CA ILE A 174 -3.10 -3.51 -4.33
C ILE A 174 -2.26 -2.38 -3.71
N ALA A 175 -2.35 -2.15 -2.40
CA ALA A 175 -1.51 -1.14 -1.73
C ALA A 175 -0.01 -1.40 -1.94
N SER A 176 0.40 -2.67 -1.86
CA SER A 176 1.79 -3.06 -2.10
C SER A 176 2.18 -2.91 -3.58
N ALA A 177 1.27 -3.17 -4.52
CA ALA A 177 1.47 -2.91 -5.95
C ALA A 177 1.62 -1.41 -6.23
N MET A 178 0.78 -0.56 -5.62
CA MET A 178 0.89 0.90 -5.67
C MET A 178 2.27 1.37 -5.16
N ALA A 179 2.67 0.87 -4.00
CA ALA A 179 3.93 1.25 -3.37
C ALA A 179 5.16 0.78 -4.17
N SER A 180 5.13 -0.46 -4.72
CA SER A 180 6.24 -1.00 -5.49
C SER A 180 6.44 -0.26 -6.81
N SER A 181 5.35 0.02 -7.55
CA SER A 181 5.38 0.79 -8.79
C SER A 181 5.95 2.20 -8.57
N ALA A 182 5.45 2.91 -7.55
CA ALA A 182 5.94 4.23 -7.19
C ALA A 182 7.42 4.23 -6.75
N ALA A 183 7.85 3.20 -6.01
CA ALA A 183 9.24 3.04 -5.61
C ALA A 183 10.17 2.81 -6.82
N VAL A 184 9.74 2.00 -7.79
CA VAL A 184 10.49 1.78 -9.03
C VAL A 184 10.67 3.07 -9.81
N GLU A 185 9.60 3.87 -9.98
CA GLU A 185 9.69 5.17 -10.65
C GLU A 185 10.58 6.15 -9.90
N LEU A 186 10.47 6.21 -8.55
CA LEU A 186 11.30 7.07 -7.69
C LEU A 186 12.79 6.77 -7.86
N LEU A 187 13.13 5.50 -8.08
CA LEU A 187 14.52 5.02 -8.28
C LEU A 187 14.96 5.04 -9.75
N GLY A 188 14.18 5.67 -10.64
CA GLY A 188 14.52 5.87 -12.05
C GLY A 188 14.21 4.69 -12.97
N GLY A 189 13.38 3.74 -12.52
CA GLY A 189 12.91 2.63 -13.35
C GLY A 189 11.94 3.09 -14.45
N THR A 190 11.82 2.27 -15.48
CA THR A 190 10.93 2.54 -16.62
C THR A 190 9.45 2.28 -16.30
N PRO A 191 8.49 2.83 -17.07
CA PRO A 191 7.07 2.52 -16.91
C PRO A 191 6.75 1.02 -16.98
N GLU A 192 7.45 0.28 -17.84
CA GLU A 192 7.33 -1.18 -17.91
C GLU A 192 7.80 -1.86 -16.61
N GLN A 193 8.93 -1.43 -16.05
CA GLN A 193 9.43 -1.94 -14.78
C GLN A 193 8.46 -1.63 -13.62
N CYS A 194 7.82 -0.46 -13.62
CA CYS A 194 6.79 -0.11 -12.65
C CYS A 194 5.62 -1.11 -12.66
N LEU A 195 5.08 -1.41 -13.85
CA LEU A 195 3.99 -2.38 -14.02
C LEU A 195 4.43 -3.81 -13.71
N ASN A 196 5.67 -4.20 -14.04
CA ASN A 196 6.23 -5.49 -13.70
C ASN A 196 6.35 -5.68 -12.18
N ALA A 197 6.79 -4.66 -11.45
CA ALA A 197 6.84 -4.70 -9.99
C ALA A 197 5.44 -4.85 -9.39
N ALA A 198 4.46 -4.07 -9.88
CA ALA A 198 3.07 -4.15 -9.44
C ALA A 198 2.47 -5.55 -9.68
N SER A 199 2.72 -6.15 -10.85
CA SER A 199 2.27 -7.50 -11.19
C SER A 199 2.93 -8.56 -10.28
N THR A 200 4.23 -8.44 -10.02
CA THR A 200 4.98 -9.34 -9.13
C THR A 200 4.39 -9.37 -7.73
N VAL A 201 4.03 -8.20 -7.19
CA VAL A 201 3.36 -8.11 -5.87
C VAL A 201 2.05 -8.88 -5.86
N LEU A 202 1.19 -8.67 -6.85
CA LEU A 202 -0.11 -9.35 -6.91
C LEU A 202 0.05 -10.87 -6.99
N MET A 203 0.99 -11.34 -7.81
CA MET A 203 1.32 -12.76 -7.92
C MET A 203 1.73 -13.35 -6.56
N ASN A 204 2.59 -12.66 -5.83
CA ASN A 204 3.11 -13.13 -4.54
C ASN A 204 2.06 -13.08 -3.41
N MET A 205 1.01 -12.31 -3.56
CA MET A 205 -0.05 -12.13 -2.55
C MET A 205 -1.37 -12.80 -2.90
N LEU A 206 -1.43 -13.59 -3.99
CA LEU A 206 -2.63 -14.33 -4.36
C LEU A 206 -3.12 -15.23 -3.22
N GLY A 207 -4.42 -15.18 -2.96
CA GLY A 207 -5.07 -15.97 -1.94
C GLY A 207 -4.99 -15.40 -0.53
N LEU A 208 -4.42 -14.22 -0.31
CA LEU A 208 -4.40 -13.58 1.00
C LEU A 208 -5.83 -13.22 1.44
N VAL A 209 -6.30 -13.91 2.48
CA VAL A 209 -7.66 -13.80 3.01
C VAL A 209 -7.84 -12.53 3.85
N CYS A 210 -9.08 -12.04 4.01
CA CYS A 210 -9.42 -10.95 4.90
C CYS A 210 -10.19 -11.50 6.12
N ASP A 211 -9.51 -11.54 7.27
CA ASP A 211 -9.95 -12.24 8.48
C ASP A 211 -9.67 -11.45 9.77
N PRO A 212 -10.14 -10.18 9.86
CA PRO A 212 -9.86 -9.29 10.97
C PRO A 212 -10.46 -9.83 12.28
N VAL A 213 -9.64 -9.85 13.34
CA VAL A 213 -10.07 -10.29 14.67
C VAL A 213 -11.11 -9.30 15.23
N GLY A 214 -12.25 -9.82 15.64
CA GLY A 214 -13.37 -9.01 16.12
C GLY A 214 -14.00 -8.10 15.05
N GLY A 215 -13.67 -8.28 13.78
CA GLY A 215 -14.13 -7.42 12.68
C GLY A 215 -13.47 -6.03 12.64
N LEU A 216 -12.44 -5.80 13.47
CA LEU A 216 -11.75 -4.51 13.57
C LEU A 216 -10.49 -4.49 12.68
N VAL A 217 -10.25 -3.32 12.07
CA VAL A 217 -9.05 -3.09 11.24
C VAL A 217 -7.82 -2.84 12.14
N GLU A 218 -7.50 -3.83 12.96
CA GLU A 218 -6.40 -3.82 13.91
C GLU A 218 -5.48 -5.02 13.68
N TYR A 219 -5.89 -6.22 14.07
CA TYR A 219 -5.13 -7.45 13.94
C TYR A 219 -5.87 -8.46 13.02
N PRO A 220 -5.23 -9.05 12.01
CA PRO A 220 -3.82 -8.98 11.63
C PRO A 220 -3.47 -7.81 10.67
N CYS A 221 -4.36 -6.84 10.46
CA CYS A 221 -4.19 -5.79 9.45
C CYS A 221 -2.88 -5.00 9.62
N GLN A 222 -2.53 -4.62 10.86
CA GLN A 222 -1.26 -3.94 11.14
C GLN A 222 -0.05 -4.77 10.70
N ASN A 223 0.00 -6.05 11.06
CA ASN A 223 1.09 -6.94 10.69
C ASN A 223 1.15 -7.18 9.17
N ARG A 224 -0.01 -7.20 8.50
CA ARG A 224 -0.08 -7.33 7.04
C ARG A 224 0.40 -6.07 6.31
N ASN A 225 0.24 -4.90 6.88
CA ASN A 225 0.86 -3.69 6.33
C ASN A 225 2.40 -3.78 6.40
N ALA A 226 2.96 -4.27 7.50
CA ALA A 226 4.39 -4.53 7.61
C ALA A 226 4.88 -5.58 6.58
N ALA A 227 4.12 -6.67 6.39
CA ALA A 227 4.42 -7.66 5.34
C ALA A 227 4.25 -7.09 3.92
N GLY A 228 3.28 -6.21 3.73
CA GLY A 228 3.00 -5.54 2.45
C GLY A 228 4.17 -4.66 1.98
N VAL A 229 4.76 -3.87 2.87
CA VAL A 229 5.94 -3.06 2.50
C VAL A 229 7.14 -3.94 2.15
N ALA A 230 7.30 -5.09 2.80
CA ALA A 230 8.36 -6.04 2.45
C ALA A 230 8.15 -6.62 1.05
N SER A 231 6.93 -7.06 0.73
CA SER A 231 6.58 -7.57 -0.61
C SER A 231 6.77 -6.50 -1.68
N ALA A 232 6.36 -5.26 -1.41
CA ALA A 232 6.55 -4.14 -2.33
C ALA A 232 8.04 -3.86 -2.61
N LEU A 233 8.87 -3.86 -1.57
CA LEU A 233 10.31 -3.65 -1.69
C LEU A 233 11.00 -4.76 -2.50
N ILE A 234 10.65 -6.02 -2.22
CA ILE A 234 11.18 -7.19 -2.96
C ILE A 234 10.82 -7.08 -4.44
N ALA A 235 9.56 -6.77 -4.77
CA ALA A 235 9.11 -6.67 -6.15
C ALA A 235 9.77 -5.51 -6.90
N ALA A 236 9.95 -4.37 -6.23
CA ALA A 236 10.67 -3.22 -6.80
C ALA A 236 12.14 -3.57 -7.11
N GLU A 237 12.84 -4.20 -6.17
CA GLU A 237 14.23 -4.64 -6.34
C GLU A 237 14.38 -5.63 -7.49
N MET A 238 13.50 -6.64 -7.58
CA MET A 238 13.48 -7.61 -8.68
C MET A 238 13.31 -6.91 -10.03
N SER A 239 12.37 -5.99 -10.13
CA SER A 239 12.10 -5.29 -11.38
C SER A 239 13.24 -4.35 -11.79
N LEU A 240 13.80 -3.59 -10.85
CA LEU A 240 14.96 -2.72 -11.10
C LEU A 240 16.20 -3.52 -11.49
N SER A 241 16.34 -4.75 -10.97
CA SER A 241 17.42 -5.68 -11.37
C SER A 241 17.22 -6.29 -12.75
N GLY A 242 16.15 -5.94 -13.47
CA GLY A 242 15.86 -6.43 -14.83
C GLY A 242 15.24 -7.83 -14.88
N ILE A 243 14.72 -8.35 -13.75
CA ILE A 243 13.98 -9.62 -13.73
C ILE A 243 12.62 -9.40 -14.40
N PRO A 244 12.32 -10.10 -15.51
CA PRO A 244 11.06 -9.88 -16.22
C PRO A 244 9.88 -10.50 -15.49
N GLN A 245 8.69 -9.91 -15.67
CA GLN A 245 7.43 -10.48 -15.23
C GLN A 245 6.70 -11.14 -16.41
N LEU A 246 6.36 -12.43 -16.27
CA LEU A 246 5.70 -13.20 -17.34
C LEU A 246 4.24 -12.77 -17.54
N ILE A 247 3.55 -12.45 -16.44
CA ILE A 247 2.11 -12.13 -16.46
C ILE A 247 1.94 -10.61 -16.37
N PRO A 248 1.40 -9.97 -17.41
CA PRO A 248 1.14 -8.53 -17.38
C PRO A 248 0.22 -8.11 -16.23
N PHE A 249 0.32 -6.85 -15.81
CA PHE A 249 -0.45 -6.34 -14.66
C PHE A 249 -1.97 -6.47 -14.84
N ASP A 250 -2.51 -6.25 -16.05
CA ASP A 250 -3.94 -6.40 -16.32
C ASP A 250 -4.41 -7.83 -16.10
N GLU A 251 -3.65 -8.81 -16.59
CA GLU A 251 -3.96 -10.24 -16.39
C GLU A 251 -3.82 -10.64 -14.91
N MET A 252 -2.90 -10.04 -14.16
CA MET A 252 -2.78 -10.28 -12.72
C MET A 252 -3.94 -9.68 -11.93
N LEU A 253 -4.45 -8.53 -12.33
CA LEU A 253 -5.68 -7.96 -11.73
C LEU A 253 -6.87 -8.89 -11.92
N ASP A 254 -7.07 -9.39 -13.15
CA ASP A 254 -8.14 -10.35 -13.47
C ASP A 254 -7.97 -11.65 -12.66
N THR A 255 -6.74 -12.14 -12.55
CA THR A 255 -6.42 -13.35 -11.79
C THR A 255 -6.69 -13.15 -10.30
N MET A 256 -6.24 -12.02 -9.72
CA MET A 256 -6.52 -11.68 -8.32
C MET A 256 -8.04 -11.61 -8.06
N TYR A 257 -8.78 -10.93 -8.93
CA TYR A 257 -10.24 -10.81 -8.81
C TYR A 257 -10.91 -12.19 -8.89
N ALA A 258 -10.52 -13.03 -9.84
CA ALA A 258 -11.05 -14.38 -9.99
C ALA A 258 -10.77 -15.28 -8.77
N VAL A 259 -9.56 -15.20 -8.20
CA VAL A 259 -9.19 -15.90 -6.96
C VAL A 259 -10.01 -15.38 -5.78
N GLY A 260 -10.12 -14.06 -5.62
CA GLY A 260 -10.90 -13.45 -4.54
C GLY A 260 -12.36 -13.88 -4.54
N ARG A 261 -12.99 -13.94 -5.72
CA ARG A 261 -14.36 -14.41 -5.88
C ARG A 261 -14.59 -15.87 -5.49
N ARG A 262 -13.53 -16.67 -5.44
CA ARG A 262 -13.55 -18.09 -5.03
C ARG A 262 -13.27 -18.30 -3.55
N LEU A 263 -12.82 -17.28 -2.83
CA LEU A 263 -12.64 -17.38 -1.38
C LEU A 263 -13.99 -17.61 -0.71
N PRO A 264 -14.06 -18.51 0.29
CA PRO A 264 -15.25 -18.69 1.13
C PRO A 264 -15.65 -17.39 1.83
N ALA A 265 -16.93 -17.23 2.13
CA ALA A 265 -17.45 -16.03 2.79
C ALA A 265 -16.77 -15.77 4.14
N GLU A 266 -16.40 -16.81 4.87
CA GLU A 266 -15.73 -16.77 6.17
C GLU A 266 -14.34 -16.12 6.10
N LEU A 267 -13.74 -16.05 4.91
CA LEU A 267 -12.41 -15.51 4.66
C LEU A 267 -12.43 -14.16 3.93
N ARG A 268 -13.59 -13.52 3.87
CA ARG A 268 -13.82 -12.22 3.21
C ARG A 268 -14.41 -11.19 4.18
N GLU A 269 -13.60 -10.78 5.17
CA GLU A 269 -13.91 -9.69 6.11
C GLU A 269 -15.12 -9.94 7.04
N THR A 270 -15.54 -11.19 7.20
CA THR A 270 -16.71 -11.55 8.03
C THR A 270 -16.36 -11.85 9.48
N ALA A 271 -15.08 -11.90 9.83
CA ALA A 271 -14.58 -12.34 11.14
C ALA A 271 -15.05 -13.75 11.56
N LEU A 272 -15.45 -14.60 10.62
CA LEU A 272 -15.95 -15.94 10.87
C LEU A 272 -14.89 -17.03 10.67
N GLY A 273 -13.76 -16.70 10.03
CA GLY A 273 -12.72 -17.68 9.68
C GLY A 273 -11.31 -17.10 9.86
N GLY A 274 -10.31 -17.89 9.48
CA GLY A 274 -8.91 -17.48 9.53
C GLY A 274 -8.42 -17.09 10.93
N CYS A 275 -7.65 -16.01 11.03
CA CYS A 275 -7.14 -15.49 12.32
C CYS A 275 -8.27 -15.16 13.30
N ALA A 276 -9.41 -14.66 12.82
CA ALA A 276 -10.55 -14.31 13.67
C ALA A 276 -11.15 -15.52 14.39
N ALA A 277 -11.10 -16.71 13.78
CA ALA A 277 -11.59 -17.97 14.37
C ALA A 277 -10.56 -18.68 15.25
N ALA A 278 -9.33 -18.18 15.37
CA ALA A 278 -8.32 -18.78 16.22
C ALA A 278 -8.75 -18.70 17.71
N PRO A 279 -8.56 -19.78 18.53
CA PRO A 279 -9.03 -19.80 19.93
C PRO A 279 -8.55 -18.61 20.76
N SER A 280 -7.31 -18.18 20.59
CA SER A 280 -6.74 -17.03 21.30
C SER A 280 -7.36 -15.69 20.87
N ALA A 281 -7.77 -15.54 19.60
CA ALA A 281 -8.49 -14.39 19.11
C ALA A 281 -9.92 -14.34 19.69
N CYS A 282 -10.64 -15.47 19.65
CA CYS A 282 -11.98 -15.58 20.20
C CYS A 282 -12.03 -15.29 21.72
N ALA A 283 -11.00 -15.69 22.48
CA ALA A 283 -10.94 -15.39 23.91
C ALA A 283 -10.84 -13.89 24.19
N ARG A 284 -10.12 -13.12 23.37
CA ARG A 284 -10.02 -11.66 23.51
C ARG A 284 -11.30 -10.92 23.13
N CYS A 285 -12.01 -11.38 22.07
CA CYS A 285 -13.27 -10.76 21.64
C CYS A 285 -14.42 -10.90 22.66
N ARG A 286 -14.33 -11.87 23.62
CA ARG A 286 -15.38 -12.07 24.65
C ARG A 286 -15.26 -11.11 25.84
N HIS A 287 -14.24 -10.30 25.89
CA HIS A 287 -13.99 -9.33 26.96
C HIS A 287 -14.27 -7.88 26.54
N HIS A 288 -14.81 -7.69 25.35
CA HIS A 288 -15.34 -6.45 24.80
C HIS A 288 -16.78 -6.66 24.36
#